data_e24d64b854d249f6dd48136e58606a37
#
_entry.id   e24d64b854d249f6dd48136e58606a37
#
_cell.length_a   1.000
_cell.length_b   1.000
_cell.length_c   1.000
_cell.angle_alpha   90.00
_cell.angle_beta   90.00
_cell.angle_gamma   90.00
#
_symmetry.space_group_name_H-M   'P 1'
#
loop_
_entity.id
_entity.type
_entity.pdbx_description
1 polymer ?
#
loop_
_entity_poly.entity_id
_entity_poly.type
_entity_poly.pdbx_seq_one_letter_code
_entity_poly.pdbx_strand_id
1 'polypeptide(L)'
;MVDDTDFPKTDRRMENIGRVHSHLEHRSILGFKALFLGITDGISQMFLDFAILGEKGRKGNYGMSEKELSRRYTIERDDDIAIQRRIDEYSMSKIDLTIEMICRAIKHKIRFRYVLADSWFTCTKIVRFIRSRHIKCDYLGMIKVGEEGKTKYRFERKDLTAPTIIKKLNKRGEKKYSRKLKCWYICADVVFADTQVRLFFIRRSKRGPWGGLLTTDFSLGFFEAYRIYSRRWSQEVTFKESKGLLGLGKCQSANFAAQIASTSLVALQYNIFSAVRRFMDYETIGELFRQATLDSHELTISERIWQAILEFVAAITKVFSIDDEEVLDARLMNPMNLLISVNYINAKWRVRNSRNLNNISEWELFKRLCMKSLPPCYK
;
A
#
# COMPACT_ATOMS: atom_id res chain seq x y z
N MET A 1 -4.15 -0.91 5.19
CA MET A 1 -3.57 -2.27 5.16
C MET A 1 -2.07 -2.15 5.13
N VAL A 2 -1.37 -3.06 5.82
CA VAL A 2 0.10 -3.10 5.86
C VAL A 2 0.55 -4.47 5.36
N ASP A 3 1.51 -4.47 4.45
CA ASP A 3 2.12 -5.69 3.93
C ASP A 3 3.48 -5.38 3.29
N ASP A 4 4.34 -6.38 3.11
CA ASP A 4 5.63 -6.20 2.47
C ASP A 4 5.82 -7.12 1.26
N THR A 5 6.75 -6.75 0.39
CA THR A 5 7.09 -7.51 -0.80
C THR A 5 8.58 -7.43 -1.11
N ASP A 6 9.08 -8.45 -1.83
CA ASP A 6 10.49 -8.52 -2.19
C ASP A 6 10.78 -7.71 -3.47
N PHE A 7 11.92 -7.01 -3.47
CA PHE A 7 12.54 -6.40 -4.64
C PHE A 7 13.84 -7.12 -4.95
N PRO A 8 13.81 -8.25 -5.66
CA PRO A 8 15.01 -9.00 -6.02
C PRO A 8 15.90 -8.18 -6.95
N LYS A 9 17.21 -8.31 -6.74
CA LYS A 9 18.26 -7.65 -7.54
C LYS A 9 19.32 -8.67 -7.92
N THR A 10 20.00 -8.41 -9.03
CA THR A 10 21.08 -9.25 -9.52
C THR A 10 22.45 -8.63 -9.32
N ASP A 11 22.53 -7.29 -9.35
CA ASP A 11 23.78 -6.57 -9.17
C ASP A 11 24.15 -6.43 -7.69
N ARG A 12 25.39 -6.77 -7.36
CA ARG A 12 25.99 -6.64 -6.03
C ARG A 12 26.61 -5.24 -5.78
N ARG A 13 26.70 -4.41 -6.80
CA ARG A 13 27.28 -3.05 -6.73
C ARG A 13 26.19 -1.98 -6.62
N MET A 14 25.11 -2.31 -5.93
CA MET A 14 24.04 -1.36 -5.66
C MET A 14 24.22 -0.72 -4.29
N GLU A 15 23.85 0.54 -4.18
CA GLU A 15 23.80 1.26 -2.92
C GLU A 15 22.84 0.57 -1.95
N ASN A 16 23.29 0.40 -0.70
CA ASN A 16 22.51 -0.24 0.37
C ASN A 16 22.06 -1.68 0.08
N ILE A 17 22.60 -2.37 -0.91
CA ILE A 17 22.20 -3.73 -1.23
C ILE A 17 22.41 -4.69 -0.04
N GLY A 18 21.54 -5.65 0.11
CA GLY A 18 21.62 -6.68 1.14
C GLY A 18 20.92 -7.96 0.71
N ARG A 19 20.90 -8.97 1.59
CA ARG A 19 20.08 -10.16 1.41
C ARG A 19 18.87 -10.09 2.29
N VAL A 20 17.73 -10.35 1.69
CA VAL A 20 16.42 -10.36 2.36
C VAL A 20 15.80 -11.74 2.25
N HIS A 21 15.08 -12.17 3.28
CA HIS A 21 14.40 -13.47 3.24
C HIS A 21 13.15 -13.39 2.38
N SER A 22 13.13 -14.17 1.30
CA SER A 22 11.93 -14.32 0.46
C SER A 22 11.05 -15.44 1.01
N HIS A 23 9.83 -15.10 1.40
CA HIS A 23 8.83 -16.08 1.80
C HIS A 23 8.32 -16.92 0.63
N LEU A 24 8.40 -16.40 -0.60
CA LEU A 24 7.99 -17.12 -1.81
C LEU A 24 9.02 -18.16 -2.22
N GLU A 25 10.32 -17.80 -2.12
CA GLU A 25 11.41 -18.69 -2.53
C GLU A 25 11.96 -19.53 -1.35
N HIS A 26 11.49 -19.29 -0.14
CA HIS A 26 11.96 -19.93 1.11
C HIS A 26 13.48 -19.84 1.31
N ARG A 27 14.12 -18.79 0.80
CA ARG A 27 15.56 -18.54 0.88
C ARG A 27 15.89 -17.07 0.97
N SER A 28 17.13 -16.75 1.34
CA SER A 28 17.65 -15.39 1.27
C SER A 28 18.03 -15.06 -0.19
N ILE A 29 17.46 -13.97 -0.69
CA ILE A 29 17.74 -13.42 -2.02
C ILE A 29 18.48 -12.10 -1.91
N LEU A 30 19.26 -11.74 -2.94
CA LEU A 30 19.86 -10.41 -3.04
C LEU A 30 18.77 -9.39 -3.40
N GLY A 31 18.70 -8.28 -2.69
CA GLY A 31 17.69 -7.26 -2.96
C GLY A 31 17.29 -6.44 -1.74
N PHE A 32 16.09 -5.91 -1.82
CA PHE A 32 15.46 -5.10 -0.79
C PHE A 32 14.11 -5.70 -0.40
N LYS A 33 13.64 -5.33 0.77
CA LYS A 33 12.26 -5.51 1.20
C LYS A 33 11.53 -4.18 1.04
N ALA A 34 10.36 -4.18 0.44
CA ALA A 34 9.53 -2.98 0.33
C ALA A 34 8.27 -3.15 1.19
N LEU A 35 8.13 -2.31 2.19
CA LEU A 35 6.98 -2.22 3.07
C LEU A 35 6.00 -1.19 2.49
N PHE A 36 4.71 -1.53 2.43
CA PHE A 36 3.69 -0.64 1.93
C PHE A 36 2.54 -0.48 2.92
N LEU A 37 2.05 0.75 3.02
CA LEU A 37 0.77 1.09 3.61
C LEU A 37 -0.21 1.39 2.48
N GLY A 38 -1.27 0.59 2.36
CA GLY A 38 -2.35 0.81 1.41
C GLY A 38 -3.67 1.12 2.10
N ILE A 39 -4.61 1.72 1.36
CA ILE A 39 -5.99 1.94 1.79
C ILE A 39 -6.96 1.29 0.81
N THR A 40 -8.07 0.78 1.32
CA THR A 40 -9.18 0.28 0.49
C THR A 40 -10.52 0.56 1.15
N ASP A 41 -11.52 0.83 0.33
CA ASP A 41 -12.92 0.87 0.73
C ASP A 41 -13.65 -0.45 0.38
N GLY A 42 -12.94 -1.39 -0.25
CA GLY A 42 -13.46 -2.67 -0.74
C GLY A 42 -13.77 -2.68 -2.23
N ILE A 43 -13.69 -1.55 -2.92
CA ILE A 43 -13.85 -1.38 -4.38
C ILE A 43 -12.54 -0.94 -4.98
N SER A 44 -12.01 0.18 -4.51
CA SER A 44 -10.73 0.75 -4.93
C SER A 44 -9.65 0.47 -3.92
N GLN A 45 -8.41 0.45 -4.38
CA GLN A 45 -7.24 0.30 -3.54
C GLN A 45 -6.15 1.25 -4.00
N MET A 46 -5.48 1.86 -3.05
CA MET A 46 -4.42 2.83 -3.30
C MET A 46 -3.25 2.60 -2.35
N PHE A 47 -2.04 2.87 -2.81
CA PHE A 47 -0.88 3.03 -1.95
C PHE A 47 -0.92 4.39 -1.26
N LEU A 48 -0.72 4.41 0.04
CA LEU A 48 -0.60 5.66 0.82
C LEU A 48 0.85 6.02 1.09
N ASP A 49 1.67 4.99 1.37
CA ASP A 49 3.06 5.17 1.77
C ASP A 49 3.85 3.88 1.52
N PHE A 50 5.17 3.99 1.43
CA PHE A 50 6.06 2.84 1.33
C PHE A 50 7.41 3.14 1.97
N ALA A 51 8.20 2.11 2.27
CA ALA A 51 9.62 2.22 2.61
C ALA A 51 10.40 1.05 2.00
N ILE A 52 11.62 1.32 1.54
CA ILE A 52 12.53 0.29 1.04
C ILE A 52 13.53 -0.02 2.15
N LEU A 53 13.60 -1.28 2.55
CA LEU A 53 14.33 -1.73 3.72
C LEU A 53 15.41 -2.74 3.39
N GLY A 54 16.43 -2.81 4.27
CA GLY A 54 17.34 -3.93 4.39
C GLY A 54 17.05 -4.75 5.64
N GLU A 55 17.26 -6.05 5.58
CA GLU A 55 17.19 -6.92 6.76
C GLU A 55 18.56 -7.02 7.38
N LYS A 56 18.80 -6.29 8.49
CA LYS A 56 20.11 -6.25 9.18
C LYS A 56 20.61 -7.63 9.61
N GLY A 57 19.69 -8.56 9.91
CA GLY A 57 20.03 -9.83 10.53
C GLY A 57 20.62 -9.69 11.95
N ARG A 58 20.89 -10.80 12.62
CA ARG A 58 21.43 -10.79 14.00
C ARG A 58 22.83 -10.21 14.11
N LYS A 59 23.65 -10.34 13.06
CA LYS A 59 25.05 -9.88 13.02
C LYS A 59 25.20 -8.46 12.46
N GLY A 60 24.13 -7.79 12.07
CA GLY A 60 24.19 -6.49 11.45
C GLY A 60 24.82 -6.45 10.06
N ASN A 61 25.08 -7.63 9.46
CA ASN A 61 25.79 -7.76 8.18
C ASN A 61 24.87 -7.83 6.96
N TYR A 62 23.58 -7.59 7.13
CA TYR A 62 22.57 -7.64 6.06
C TYR A 62 22.56 -8.97 5.27
N GLY A 63 22.91 -10.08 5.94
CA GLY A 63 22.99 -11.40 5.33
C GLY A 63 24.13 -11.58 4.33
N MET A 64 25.09 -10.66 4.31
CA MET A 64 26.22 -10.64 3.36
C MET A 64 27.49 -11.19 4.01
N SER A 65 28.41 -11.72 3.19
CA SER A 65 29.76 -12.06 3.58
C SER A 65 30.61 -10.79 3.74
N GLU A 66 31.74 -10.86 4.44
CA GLU A 66 32.67 -9.73 4.60
C GLU A 66 33.15 -9.17 3.26
N LYS A 67 33.43 -10.04 2.29
CA LYS A 67 33.80 -9.66 0.92
C LYS A 67 32.66 -8.95 0.18
N GLU A 68 31.42 -9.29 0.43
CA GLU A 68 30.26 -8.58 -0.14
C GLU A 68 30.04 -7.24 0.55
N LEU A 69 30.16 -7.20 1.90
CA LEU A 69 30.07 -5.97 2.68
C LEU A 69 31.11 -4.93 2.29
N SER A 70 32.36 -5.35 2.03
CA SER A 70 33.43 -4.42 1.59
C SER A 70 33.15 -3.76 0.24
N ARG A 71 32.23 -4.31 -0.56
CA ARG A 71 31.77 -3.74 -1.83
C ARG A 71 30.50 -2.93 -1.72
N ARG A 72 29.84 -3.01 -0.58
CA ARG A 72 28.63 -2.25 -0.30
C ARG A 72 29.02 -0.81 -0.03
N TYR A 73 28.28 0.13 -0.61
CA TYR A 73 28.51 1.55 -0.43
C TYR A 73 27.21 2.27 -0.09
N THR A 74 27.35 3.43 0.50
CA THR A 74 26.30 4.44 0.65
C THR A 74 26.83 5.72 0.00
N ILE A 75 25.94 6.49 -0.62
CA ILE A 75 26.29 7.80 -1.18
C ILE A 75 25.93 8.84 -0.14
N GLU A 76 26.92 9.65 0.26
CA GLU A 76 26.65 10.86 1.04
C GLU A 76 25.97 11.88 0.12
N ARG A 77 24.88 12.46 0.58
CA ARG A 77 24.09 13.46 -0.16
C ARG A 77 23.94 14.69 0.69
N ASP A 78 24.00 15.84 0.05
CA ASP A 78 23.60 17.09 0.67
C ASP A 78 22.14 16.97 1.12
N ASP A 79 21.78 17.68 2.19
CA ASP A 79 20.52 17.57 2.92
C ASP A 79 19.28 17.92 2.08
N ASP A 80 18.98 17.15 1.04
CA ASP A 80 17.62 17.05 0.55
C ASP A 80 16.81 16.24 1.58
N ILE A 81 16.15 16.96 2.48
CA ILE A 81 15.46 16.44 3.67
C ILE A 81 14.48 15.32 3.31
N ALA A 82 13.84 15.36 2.15
CA ALA A 82 12.84 14.38 1.75
C ALA A 82 13.45 13.03 1.37
N ILE A 83 14.48 13.02 0.54
CA ILE A 83 15.18 11.80 0.12
C ILE A 83 15.97 11.20 1.28
N GLN A 84 16.65 12.02 2.09
CA GLN A 84 17.45 11.55 3.21
C GLN A 84 16.59 10.79 4.22
N ARG A 85 15.42 11.29 4.58
CA ARG A 85 14.46 10.56 5.45
C ARG A 85 14.08 9.20 4.92
N ARG A 86 13.87 9.06 3.61
CA ARG A 86 13.57 7.79 2.96
C ARG A 86 14.76 6.82 2.99
N ILE A 87 15.98 7.36 2.90
CA ILE A 87 17.22 6.57 3.00
C ILE A 87 17.40 6.08 4.44
N ASP A 88 17.16 6.91 5.43
CA ASP A 88 17.25 6.57 6.85
C ASP A 88 16.29 5.44 7.25
N GLU A 89 15.10 5.41 6.65
CA GLU A 89 14.12 4.34 6.82
C GLU A 89 14.68 2.95 6.48
N TYR A 90 15.70 2.85 5.62
CA TYR A 90 16.34 1.59 5.23
C TYR A 90 16.79 0.74 6.41
N SER A 91 17.26 1.36 7.47
CA SER A 91 17.82 0.68 8.66
C SER A 91 16.80 0.48 9.78
N MET A 92 15.57 0.96 9.63
CA MET A 92 14.53 0.87 10.66
C MET A 92 13.84 -0.50 10.67
N SER A 93 13.17 -0.81 11.77
CA SER A 93 12.35 -2.02 11.83
C SER A 93 11.03 -1.85 11.08
N LYS A 94 10.52 -2.91 10.46
CA LYS A 94 9.20 -2.90 9.79
C LYS A 94 8.07 -2.45 10.72
N ILE A 95 8.15 -2.79 12.02
CA ILE A 95 7.12 -2.41 13.01
C ILE A 95 7.15 -0.91 13.28
N ASP A 96 8.35 -0.32 13.45
CA ASP A 96 8.49 1.11 13.67
C ASP A 96 8.04 1.90 12.45
N LEU A 97 8.45 1.48 11.27
CA LEU A 97 8.01 2.08 10.01
C LEU A 97 6.50 1.99 9.80
N THR A 98 5.90 0.85 10.14
CA THR A 98 4.43 0.72 10.10
C THR A 98 3.75 1.78 10.95
N ILE A 99 4.25 2.01 12.16
CA ILE A 99 3.73 3.03 13.06
C ILE A 99 3.92 4.43 12.47
N GLU A 100 5.11 4.74 11.96
CA GLU A 100 5.39 6.03 11.32
C GLU A 100 4.54 6.29 10.09
N MET A 101 4.34 5.30 9.21
CA MET A 101 3.45 5.42 8.05
C MET A 101 2.02 5.71 8.47
N ILE A 102 1.51 5.03 9.51
CA ILE A 102 0.17 5.30 10.05
C ILE A 102 0.11 6.72 10.63
N CYS A 103 1.13 7.16 11.36
CA CYS A 103 1.21 8.55 11.86
C CYS A 103 1.19 9.56 10.72
N ARG A 104 1.95 9.33 9.64
CA ARG A 104 1.94 10.20 8.45
C ARG A 104 0.55 10.26 7.80
N ALA A 105 -0.11 9.11 7.63
CA ALA A 105 -1.48 9.06 7.10
C ALA A 105 -2.46 9.88 7.96
N ILE A 106 -2.38 9.76 9.28
CA ILE A 106 -3.22 10.53 10.22
C ILE A 106 -2.89 12.04 10.13
N LYS A 107 -1.60 12.40 10.08
CA LYS A 107 -1.16 13.79 9.92
C LYS A 107 -1.72 14.44 8.66
N HIS A 108 -1.80 13.67 7.57
CA HIS A 108 -2.42 14.08 6.31
C HIS A 108 -3.95 13.93 6.29
N LYS A 109 -4.58 13.76 7.46
CA LYS A 109 -6.04 13.71 7.65
C LYS A 109 -6.73 12.57 6.88
N ILE A 110 -5.99 11.51 6.51
CA ILE A 110 -6.58 10.33 5.88
C ILE A 110 -7.40 9.58 6.93
N ARG A 111 -8.68 9.39 6.65
CA ARG A 111 -9.62 8.71 7.55
C ARG A 111 -9.70 7.23 7.21
N PHE A 112 -9.53 6.38 8.21
CA PHE A 112 -9.71 4.93 8.10
C PHE A 112 -10.24 4.37 9.41
N ARG A 113 -11.04 3.32 9.33
CA ARG A 113 -11.65 2.69 10.52
C ARG A 113 -10.79 1.57 11.08
N TYR A 114 -10.13 0.81 10.22
CA TYR A 114 -9.34 -0.34 10.63
C TYR A 114 -7.94 -0.32 10.05
N VAL A 115 -6.96 -0.75 10.86
CA VAL A 115 -5.64 -1.17 10.38
C VAL A 115 -5.68 -2.68 10.21
N LEU A 116 -5.51 -3.15 8.96
CA LEU A 116 -5.48 -4.58 8.62
C LEU A 116 -4.05 -5.01 8.37
N ALA A 117 -3.63 -6.11 8.99
CA ALA A 117 -2.28 -6.64 8.83
C ALA A 117 -2.24 -8.17 8.98
N ASP A 118 -1.19 -8.79 8.47
CA ASP A 118 -0.98 -10.22 8.65
C ASP A 118 -0.46 -10.56 10.06
N SER A 119 -0.18 -11.83 10.29
CA SER A 119 0.25 -12.32 11.60
C SER A 119 1.66 -11.84 12.00
N TRP A 120 2.47 -11.40 11.04
CA TRP A 120 3.81 -10.88 11.31
C TRP A 120 3.74 -9.50 11.99
N PHE A 121 2.81 -8.65 11.58
CA PHE A 121 2.59 -7.31 12.14
C PHE A 121 1.73 -7.31 13.41
N THR A 122 1.07 -8.43 13.76
CA THR A 122 0.26 -8.50 14.97
C THR A 122 1.15 -8.65 16.20
N CYS A 123 1.60 -7.54 16.73
CA CYS A 123 2.48 -7.47 17.90
C CYS A 123 2.00 -6.46 18.95
N THR A 124 2.54 -6.59 20.16
CA THR A 124 2.22 -5.72 21.29
C THR A 124 2.40 -4.24 20.97
N LYS A 125 3.46 -3.88 20.25
CA LYS A 125 3.81 -2.49 19.94
C LYS A 125 2.74 -1.82 19.06
N ILE A 126 2.30 -2.50 18.01
CA ILE A 126 1.24 -1.98 17.10
C ILE A 126 -0.11 -1.89 17.82
N VAL A 127 -0.49 -2.92 18.59
CA VAL A 127 -1.78 -2.90 19.30
C VAL A 127 -1.82 -1.79 20.35
N ARG A 128 -0.74 -1.59 21.13
CA ARG A 128 -0.64 -0.46 22.08
C ARG A 128 -0.71 0.89 21.36
N PHE A 129 -0.01 1.02 20.23
CA PHE A 129 -0.05 2.25 19.45
C PHE A 129 -1.48 2.58 18.98
N ILE A 130 -2.18 1.63 18.38
CA ILE A 130 -3.57 1.82 17.91
C ILE A 130 -4.52 2.16 19.06
N ARG A 131 -4.29 1.62 20.26
CA ARG A 131 -5.12 1.91 21.44
C ARG A 131 -4.71 3.17 22.19
N SER A 132 -3.71 3.90 21.74
CA SER A 132 -3.32 5.18 22.31
C SER A 132 -4.45 6.22 22.11
N ARG A 133 -4.57 7.17 23.05
CA ARG A 133 -5.69 8.15 23.11
C ARG A 133 -5.87 9.02 21.84
N HIS A 134 -4.82 9.12 21.05
CA HIS A 134 -4.82 9.99 19.86
C HIS A 134 -5.25 9.28 18.57
N ILE A 135 -5.38 7.96 18.61
CA ILE A 135 -5.69 7.14 17.43
C ILE A 135 -7.19 6.78 17.46
N LYS A 136 -7.91 7.16 16.41
CA LYS A 136 -9.35 6.92 16.25
C LYS A 136 -9.61 5.81 15.22
N CYS A 137 -8.93 4.69 15.36
CA CYS A 137 -9.19 3.51 14.53
C CYS A 137 -9.01 2.24 15.34
N ASP A 138 -9.43 1.12 14.80
CA ASP A 138 -9.28 -0.18 15.39
C ASP A 138 -8.27 -1.04 14.65
N TYR A 139 -7.73 -2.02 15.34
CA TYR A 139 -6.87 -3.04 14.76
C TYR A 139 -7.67 -4.30 14.43
N LEU A 140 -7.38 -4.89 13.27
CA LEU A 140 -7.89 -6.19 12.89
C LEU A 140 -6.80 -6.93 12.13
N GLY A 141 -6.15 -7.89 12.76
CA GLY A 141 -5.00 -8.62 12.21
C GLY A 141 -5.10 -10.13 12.43
N MET A 142 -4.38 -10.88 11.59
CA MET A 142 -4.22 -12.31 11.78
C MET A 142 -3.26 -12.57 12.95
N ILE A 143 -3.47 -13.64 13.68
CA ILE A 143 -2.56 -14.14 14.70
C ILE A 143 -2.01 -15.51 14.33
N LYS A 144 -0.79 -15.81 14.77
CA LYS A 144 -0.22 -17.15 14.65
C LYS A 144 -0.89 -18.10 15.64
N VAL A 145 -1.37 -19.23 15.13
CA VAL A 145 -2.00 -20.31 15.91
C VAL A 145 -1.23 -21.61 15.60
N GLY A 146 -1.17 -22.52 16.54
CA GLY A 146 -0.43 -23.77 16.40
C GLY A 146 0.97 -23.68 17.03
N GLU A 147 1.92 -24.46 16.55
CA GLU A 147 3.28 -24.56 17.13
C GLU A 147 4.06 -23.24 17.03
N GLU A 148 3.82 -22.42 16.01
CA GLU A 148 4.41 -21.09 15.87
C GLU A 148 3.76 -20.04 16.78
N GLY A 149 2.58 -20.31 17.33
CA GLY A 149 1.78 -19.39 18.15
C GLY A 149 2.25 -19.33 19.60
N LYS A 150 3.49 -18.89 19.85
CA LYS A 150 4.07 -18.73 21.19
C LYS A 150 3.55 -17.52 21.95
N THR A 151 2.79 -16.65 21.31
CA THR A 151 2.20 -15.45 21.93
C THR A 151 1.23 -15.85 23.02
N LYS A 152 1.39 -15.23 24.20
CA LYS A 152 0.52 -15.43 25.35
C LYS A 152 -0.55 -14.34 25.41
N TYR A 153 -1.74 -14.74 25.75
CA TYR A 153 -2.91 -13.90 25.98
C TYR A 153 -3.44 -14.14 27.37
N ARG A 154 -3.75 -13.11 28.13
CA ARG A 154 -4.36 -13.26 29.44
C ARG A 154 -5.84 -13.58 29.31
N PHE A 155 -6.16 -14.83 29.52
CA PHE A 155 -7.51 -15.38 29.50
C PHE A 155 -7.87 -15.93 30.87
N GLU A 156 -8.98 -15.44 31.46
CA GLU A 156 -9.42 -15.85 32.82
C GLU A 156 -8.29 -15.78 33.88
N ARG A 157 -7.58 -14.64 33.90
CA ARG A 157 -6.45 -14.36 34.81
C ARG A 157 -5.21 -15.25 34.61
N LYS A 158 -5.14 -16.05 33.54
CA LYS A 158 -4.00 -16.90 33.21
C LYS A 158 -3.42 -16.53 31.85
N ASP A 159 -2.11 -16.54 31.74
CA ASP A 159 -1.42 -16.29 30.46
C ASP A 159 -1.35 -17.60 29.66
N LEU A 160 -2.18 -17.70 28.63
CA LEU A 160 -2.38 -18.90 27.81
C LEU A 160 -2.04 -18.62 26.34
N THR A 161 -1.54 -19.62 25.65
CA THR A 161 -1.36 -19.58 24.20
C THR A 161 -2.68 -19.83 23.46
N ALA A 162 -2.79 -19.39 22.22
CA ALA A 162 -3.97 -19.59 21.38
C ALA A 162 -4.44 -21.06 21.33
N PRO A 163 -3.58 -22.08 21.12
CA PRO A 163 -4.01 -23.48 21.15
C PRO A 163 -4.62 -23.91 22.49
N THR A 164 -4.09 -23.42 23.61
CA THR A 164 -4.58 -23.73 24.94
C THR A 164 -5.97 -23.14 25.18
N ILE A 165 -6.19 -21.91 24.74
CA ILE A 165 -7.51 -21.24 24.80
C ILE A 165 -8.52 -21.99 23.94
N ILE A 166 -8.15 -22.35 22.70
CA ILE A 166 -9.00 -23.14 21.81
C ILE A 166 -9.41 -24.47 22.46
N LYS A 167 -8.46 -25.21 23.03
CA LYS A 167 -8.70 -26.49 23.70
C LYS A 167 -9.70 -26.32 24.86
N LYS A 168 -9.53 -25.26 25.66
CA LYS A 168 -10.38 -24.96 26.81
C LYS A 168 -11.82 -24.63 26.40
N LEU A 169 -11.97 -23.72 25.41
CA LEU A 169 -13.30 -23.30 24.92
C LEU A 169 -14.01 -24.40 24.12
N ASN A 170 -13.27 -25.21 23.38
CA ASN A 170 -13.83 -26.35 22.69
C ASN A 170 -14.39 -27.43 23.67
N LYS A 171 -13.71 -27.67 24.82
CA LYS A 171 -14.20 -28.53 25.88
C LYS A 171 -15.49 -28.00 26.53
N ARG A 172 -15.70 -26.68 26.55
CA ARG A 172 -16.91 -26.03 27.07
C ARG A 172 -18.06 -26.01 26.05
N GLY A 173 -17.86 -26.49 24.83
CA GLY A 173 -18.89 -26.50 23.80
C GLY A 173 -19.09 -25.14 23.12
N GLU A 174 -18.17 -24.18 23.29
CA GLU A 174 -18.30 -22.82 22.73
C GLU A 174 -17.98 -22.72 21.23
N LYS A 175 -17.69 -23.84 20.59
CA LYS A 175 -17.48 -23.93 19.15
C LYS A 175 -18.80 -23.73 18.39
N LYS A 176 -18.85 -22.75 17.50
CA LYS A 176 -20.02 -22.41 16.67
C LYS A 176 -19.71 -22.68 15.19
N TYR A 177 -20.74 -22.87 14.39
CA TYR A 177 -20.64 -23.06 12.96
C TYR A 177 -21.25 -21.88 12.19
N SER A 178 -20.48 -21.25 11.35
CA SER A 178 -20.98 -20.20 10.45
C SER A 178 -21.43 -20.82 9.13
N ARG A 179 -22.74 -20.82 8.86
CA ARG A 179 -23.31 -21.28 7.58
C ARG A 179 -22.84 -20.42 6.41
N LYS A 180 -22.74 -19.09 6.61
CA LYS A 180 -22.30 -18.13 5.57
C LYS A 180 -20.86 -18.37 5.12
N LEU A 181 -19.94 -18.65 6.06
CA LEU A 181 -18.52 -18.86 5.77
C LEU A 181 -18.13 -20.34 5.68
N LYS A 182 -19.09 -21.25 5.89
CA LYS A 182 -18.90 -22.72 5.88
C LYS A 182 -17.69 -23.15 6.73
N CYS A 183 -17.55 -22.58 7.94
CA CYS A 183 -16.45 -22.85 8.84
C CYS A 183 -16.88 -22.88 10.31
N TRP A 184 -16.08 -23.57 11.13
CA TRP A 184 -16.21 -23.54 12.58
C TRP A 184 -15.45 -22.33 13.13
N TYR A 185 -15.96 -21.71 14.18
CA TYR A 185 -15.28 -20.64 14.89
C TYR A 185 -15.50 -20.70 16.40
N ILE A 186 -14.55 -20.08 17.13
CA ILE A 186 -14.59 -19.87 18.58
C ILE A 186 -14.25 -18.39 18.79
N CYS A 187 -14.95 -17.75 19.72
CA CYS A 187 -14.70 -16.37 20.11
C CYS A 187 -14.15 -16.34 21.54
N ALA A 188 -13.14 -15.51 21.79
CA ALA A 188 -12.55 -15.33 23.12
C ALA A 188 -12.20 -13.88 23.35
N ASP A 189 -12.66 -13.30 24.45
CA ASP A 189 -12.21 -11.99 24.90
C ASP A 189 -11.03 -12.17 25.86
N VAL A 190 -9.90 -11.53 25.54
CA VAL A 190 -8.62 -11.69 26.25
C VAL A 190 -7.94 -10.34 26.44
N VAL A 191 -6.92 -10.29 27.31
CA VAL A 191 -6.03 -9.13 27.38
C VAL A 191 -4.74 -9.44 26.63
N PHE A 192 -4.38 -8.56 25.73
CA PHE A 192 -3.13 -8.56 24.99
C PHE A 192 -2.57 -7.15 24.91
N ALA A 193 -1.29 -6.98 25.16
CA ALA A 193 -0.65 -5.66 25.17
C ALA A 193 -1.34 -4.66 26.13
N ASP A 194 -1.72 -5.11 27.32
CA ASP A 194 -2.45 -4.36 28.36
C ASP A 194 -3.81 -3.80 27.89
N THR A 195 -4.34 -4.37 26.84
CA THR A 195 -5.59 -3.95 26.20
C THR A 195 -6.52 -5.17 26.06
N GLN A 196 -7.81 -4.96 26.30
CA GLN A 196 -8.80 -5.96 25.93
C GLN A 196 -8.90 -6.08 24.41
N VAL A 197 -8.86 -7.30 23.92
CA VAL A 197 -9.01 -7.65 22.51
C VAL A 197 -9.89 -8.87 22.37
N ARG A 198 -10.54 -8.98 21.22
CA ARG A 198 -11.34 -10.16 20.86
C ARG A 198 -10.59 -11.01 19.87
N LEU A 199 -10.51 -12.29 20.14
CA LEU A 199 -9.95 -13.31 19.27
C LEU A 199 -11.07 -14.09 18.60
N PHE A 200 -10.94 -14.31 17.29
CA PHE A 200 -11.77 -15.26 16.54
C PHE A 200 -10.87 -16.37 16.02
N PHE A 201 -11.04 -17.58 16.55
CA PHE A 201 -10.35 -18.76 16.02
C PHE A 201 -11.22 -19.40 14.95
N ILE A 202 -10.64 -19.77 13.81
CA ILE A 202 -11.36 -20.18 12.60
C ILE A 202 -10.82 -21.52 12.12
N ARG A 203 -11.69 -22.46 11.78
CA ARG A 203 -11.31 -23.75 11.21
C ARG A 203 -12.28 -24.15 10.09
N ARG A 204 -11.75 -24.33 8.88
CA ARG A 204 -12.57 -24.64 7.70
C ARG A 204 -12.98 -26.12 7.60
N SER A 205 -12.16 -27.04 8.05
CA SER A 205 -12.45 -28.48 8.01
C SER A 205 -12.38 -29.12 9.40
N LYS A 206 -13.00 -30.29 9.58
CA LYS A 206 -13.03 -30.99 10.89
C LYS A 206 -11.62 -31.31 11.44
N ARG A 207 -10.64 -31.56 10.57
CA ARG A 207 -9.25 -31.93 10.94
C ARG A 207 -8.21 -30.87 10.55
N GLY A 208 -8.61 -29.77 9.88
CA GLY A 208 -7.69 -28.72 9.45
C GLY A 208 -7.13 -27.88 10.60
N PRO A 209 -6.07 -27.10 10.32
CA PRO A 209 -5.48 -26.21 11.30
C PRO A 209 -6.47 -25.08 11.68
N TRP A 210 -6.25 -24.54 12.87
CA TRP A 210 -6.92 -23.32 13.32
C TRP A 210 -6.14 -22.11 12.83
N GLY A 211 -6.81 -21.14 12.23
CA GLY A 211 -6.35 -19.77 12.05
C GLY A 211 -6.92 -18.87 13.12
N GLY A 212 -6.45 -17.65 13.23
CA GLY A 212 -6.98 -16.71 14.21
C GLY A 212 -6.93 -15.26 13.73
N LEU A 213 -7.93 -14.48 14.14
CA LEU A 213 -8.00 -13.03 13.98
C LEU A 213 -8.05 -12.39 15.36
N LEU A 214 -7.40 -11.22 15.50
CA LEU A 214 -7.44 -10.37 16.68
C LEU A 214 -8.04 -9.02 16.27
N THR A 215 -9.00 -8.53 17.06
CA THR A 215 -9.55 -7.18 16.88
C THR A 215 -9.62 -6.42 18.19
N THR A 216 -9.46 -5.10 18.11
CA THR A 216 -9.72 -4.17 19.21
C THR A 216 -11.15 -3.64 19.22
N ASP A 217 -11.91 -3.87 18.15
CA ASP A 217 -13.32 -3.49 18.03
C ASP A 217 -14.25 -4.63 18.54
N PHE A 218 -14.83 -4.42 19.70
CA PHE A 218 -15.77 -5.36 20.32
C PHE A 218 -17.18 -5.34 19.70
N SER A 219 -17.48 -4.36 18.85
CA SER A 219 -18.75 -4.31 18.13
C SER A 219 -18.82 -5.31 16.98
N LEU A 220 -17.65 -5.80 16.51
CA LEU A 220 -17.58 -6.73 15.39
C LEU A 220 -18.05 -8.14 15.78
N GLY A 221 -19.02 -8.64 15.02
CA GLY A 221 -19.31 -10.06 14.96
C GLY A 221 -18.29 -10.82 14.10
N PHE A 222 -18.21 -12.15 14.29
CA PHE A 222 -17.25 -12.99 13.55
C PHE A 222 -17.34 -12.84 12.03
N PHE A 223 -18.54 -12.83 11.46
CA PHE A 223 -18.75 -12.71 10.02
C PHE A 223 -18.20 -11.39 9.48
N GLU A 224 -18.48 -10.30 10.17
CA GLU A 224 -18.02 -8.98 9.76
C GLU A 224 -16.52 -8.82 9.90
N ALA A 225 -15.93 -9.27 11.01
CA ALA A 225 -14.49 -9.27 11.20
C ALA A 225 -13.78 -10.04 10.07
N TYR A 226 -14.31 -11.22 9.71
CA TYR A 226 -13.76 -12.00 8.60
C TYR A 226 -13.89 -11.26 7.26
N ARG A 227 -15.06 -10.67 6.96
CA ARG A 227 -15.32 -9.91 5.73
C ARG A 227 -14.42 -8.70 5.60
N ILE A 228 -14.23 -7.95 6.70
CA ILE A 228 -13.33 -6.78 6.70
C ILE A 228 -11.88 -7.24 6.53
N TYR A 229 -11.46 -8.26 7.27
CA TYR A 229 -10.10 -8.79 7.16
C TYR A 229 -9.77 -9.33 5.76
N SER A 230 -10.72 -9.96 5.09
CA SER A 230 -10.51 -10.50 3.74
C SER A 230 -10.14 -9.43 2.71
N ARG A 231 -10.48 -8.15 2.95
CA ARG A 231 -10.05 -7.03 2.11
C ARG A 231 -8.53 -6.83 2.09
N ARG A 232 -7.80 -7.35 3.10
CA ARG A 232 -6.35 -7.33 3.10
C ARG A 232 -5.74 -8.01 1.87
N TRP A 233 -6.41 -9.05 1.36
CA TRP A 233 -5.97 -9.76 0.16
C TRP A 233 -5.81 -8.85 -1.06
N SER A 234 -6.53 -7.75 -1.12
CA SER A 234 -6.40 -6.78 -2.20
C SER A 234 -5.00 -6.17 -2.28
N GLN A 235 -4.24 -6.10 -1.15
CA GLN A 235 -2.84 -5.64 -1.17
C GLN A 235 -1.93 -6.60 -1.96
N GLU A 236 -2.16 -7.91 -1.85
CA GLU A 236 -1.41 -8.91 -2.62
C GLU A 236 -1.73 -8.81 -4.12
N VAL A 237 -2.99 -8.55 -4.47
CA VAL A 237 -3.40 -8.27 -5.85
C VAL A 237 -2.71 -7.02 -6.38
N THR A 238 -2.68 -5.94 -5.58
CA THR A 238 -1.98 -4.69 -5.93
C THR A 238 -0.49 -4.93 -6.21
N PHE A 239 0.19 -5.71 -5.38
CA PHE A 239 1.59 -6.05 -5.63
C PHE A 239 1.77 -6.85 -6.93
N LYS A 240 0.89 -7.82 -7.19
CA LYS A 240 0.92 -8.61 -8.41
C LYS A 240 0.74 -7.74 -9.66
N GLU A 241 -0.27 -6.89 -9.66
CA GLU A 241 -0.55 -5.96 -10.76
C GLU A 241 0.59 -4.95 -10.95
N SER A 242 1.04 -4.30 -9.87
CA SER A 242 2.14 -3.33 -9.93
C SER A 242 3.46 -3.93 -10.41
N LYS A 243 3.78 -5.17 -9.99
CA LYS A 243 4.98 -5.89 -10.48
C LYS A 243 4.85 -6.32 -11.94
N GLY A 244 3.67 -6.78 -12.33
CA GLY A 244 3.41 -7.32 -13.67
C GLY A 244 3.26 -6.22 -14.72
N LEU A 245 2.51 -5.17 -14.41
CA LEU A 245 2.12 -4.14 -15.37
C LEU A 245 3.01 -2.90 -15.30
N LEU A 246 3.35 -2.44 -14.09
CA LEU A 246 3.99 -1.15 -13.86
C LEU A 246 5.49 -1.24 -13.50
N GLY A 247 6.03 -2.45 -13.43
CA GLY A 247 7.46 -2.66 -13.18
C GLY A 247 7.91 -2.38 -11.75
N LEU A 248 7.04 -2.53 -10.74
CA LEU A 248 7.38 -2.39 -9.33
C LEU A 248 8.59 -3.27 -8.96
N GLY A 249 9.65 -2.64 -8.42
CA GLY A 249 10.89 -3.32 -8.03
C GLY A 249 11.84 -3.63 -9.18
N LYS A 250 11.52 -3.29 -10.44
CA LYS A 250 12.34 -3.57 -11.64
C LYS A 250 13.35 -2.46 -11.99
N CYS A 251 13.48 -1.41 -11.19
CA CYS A 251 14.47 -0.35 -11.42
C CYS A 251 15.88 -0.95 -11.48
N GLN A 252 16.65 -0.61 -12.53
CA GLN A 252 17.99 -1.14 -12.80
C GLN A 252 19.09 -0.23 -12.23
N SER A 253 18.75 0.96 -11.78
CA SER A 253 19.75 1.90 -11.24
C SER A 253 20.42 1.35 -9.97
N ALA A 254 21.74 1.50 -9.89
CA ALA A 254 22.50 1.18 -8.69
C ALA A 254 22.30 2.19 -7.56
N ASN A 255 21.76 3.37 -7.85
CA ASN A 255 21.50 4.42 -6.87
C ASN A 255 20.21 4.15 -6.07
N PHE A 256 20.31 4.19 -4.74
CA PHE A 256 19.16 3.91 -3.86
C PHE A 256 18.06 4.98 -3.98
N ALA A 257 18.41 6.24 -4.20
CA ALA A 257 17.42 7.29 -4.44
C ALA A 257 16.58 7.02 -5.71
N ALA A 258 17.20 6.46 -6.76
CA ALA A 258 16.47 6.07 -7.97
C ALA A 258 15.52 4.88 -7.72
N GLN A 259 15.85 3.97 -6.80
CA GLN A 259 14.93 2.90 -6.37
C GLN A 259 13.70 3.49 -5.68
N ILE A 260 13.90 4.50 -4.82
CA ILE A 260 12.81 5.22 -4.15
C ILE A 260 11.95 5.96 -5.17
N ALA A 261 12.56 6.73 -6.08
CA ALA A 261 11.86 7.50 -7.11
C ALA A 261 11.01 6.59 -8.02
N SER A 262 11.61 5.49 -8.51
CA SER A 262 10.90 4.49 -9.33
C SER A 262 9.71 3.89 -8.59
N THR A 263 9.87 3.56 -7.31
CA THR A 263 8.78 3.01 -6.49
C THR A 263 7.67 4.05 -6.27
N SER A 264 8.03 5.33 -6.07
CA SER A 264 7.07 6.45 -5.96
C SER A 264 6.24 6.61 -7.23
N LEU A 265 6.88 6.58 -8.39
CA LEU A 265 6.21 6.69 -9.68
C LEU A 265 5.25 5.52 -9.93
N VAL A 266 5.65 4.30 -9.61
CA VAL A 266 4.77 3.12 -9.73
C VAL A 266 3.59 3.23 -8.77
N ALA A 267 3.80 3.65 -7.53
CA ALA A 267 2.72 3.83 -6.56
C ALA A 267 1.73 4.90 -7.03
N LEU A 268 2.21 6.03 -7.55
CA LEU A 268 1.39 7.09 -8.13
C LEU A 268 0.59 6.57 -9.33
N GLN A 269 1.25 5.90 -10.26
CA GLN A 269 0.62 5.35 -11.46
C GLN A 269 -0.47 4.33 -11.11
N TYR A 270 -0.21 3.44 -10.15
CA TYR A 270 -1.23 2.50 -9.67
C TYR A 270 -2.43 3.22 -9.07
N ASN A 271 -2.19 4.26 -8.27
CA ASN A 271 -3.26 5.06 -7.66
C ASN A 271 -4.12 5.75 -8.72
N ILE A 272 -3.50 6.29 -9.78
CA ILE A 272 -4.22 6.87 -10.93
C ILE A 272 -5.10 5.81 -11.59
N PHE A 273 -4.56 4.64 -11.92
CA PHE A 273 -5.33 3.56 -12.52
C PHE A 273 -6.47 3.06 -11.61
N SER A 274 -6.22 2.97 -10.31
CA SER A 274 -7.27 2.59 -9.35
C SER A 274 -8.40 3.62 -9.28
N ALA A 275 -8.07 4.92 -9.35
CA ALA A 275 -9.04 5.99 -9.39
C ALA A 275 -9.82 5.99 -10.72
N VAL A 276 -9.14 5.90 -11.85
CA VAL A 276 -9.77 5.87 -13.19
C VAL A 276 -10.72 4.67 -13.31
N ARG A 277 -10.28 3.48 -12.89
CA ARG A 277 -11.13 2.28 -12.91
C ARG A 277 -12.43 2.47 -12.13
N ARG A 278 -12.43 3.25 -11.05
CA ARG A 278 -13.63 3.49 -10.24
C ARG A 278 -14.73 4.24 -10.99
N PHE A 279 -14.36 5.08 -11.95
CA PHE A 279 -15.26 5.99 -12.65
C PHE A 279 -15.47 5.65 -14.12
N MET A 280 -14.76 4.66 -14.62
CA MET A 280 -14.86 4.18 -16.00
C MET A 280 -15.24 2.69 -16.01
N ASP A 281 -15.87 2.23 -17.06
CA ASP A 281 -16.36 0.86 -17.22
C ASP A 281 -15.22 -0.13 -17.56
N TYR A 282 -14.20 -0.19 -16.70
CA TYR A 282 -13.14 -1.19 -16.78
C TYR A 282 -13.27 -2.19 -15.65
N GLU A 283 -13.28 -3.48 -15.97
CA GLU A 283 -13.35 -4.54 -14.97
C GLU A 283 -12.04 -4.69 -14.19
N THR A 284 -10.91 -4.53 -14.87
CA THR A 284 -9.58 -4.78 -14.30
C THR A 284 -8.59 -3.64 -14.57
N ILE A 285 -7.60 -3.51 -13.69
CA ILE A 285 -6.44 -2.60 -13.92
C ILE A 285 -5.67 -3.02 -15.18
N GLY A 286 -5.57 -4.33 -15.45
CA GLY A 286 -4.88 -4.83 -16.64
C GLY A 286 -5.56 -4.45 -17.96
N GLU A 287 -6.87 -4.39 -17.99
CA GLU A 287 -7.64 -3.92 -19.14
C GLU A 287 -7.41 -2.42 -19.36
N LEU A 288 -7.57 -1.62 -18.31
CA LEU A 288 -7.29 -0.18 -18.35
C LEU A 288 -5.85 0.11 -18.81
N PHE A 289 -4.87 -0.64 -18.28
CA PHE A 289 -3.46 -0.50 -18.67
C PHE A 289 -3.25 -0.76 -20.16
N ARG A 290 -3.85 -1.83 -20.72
CA ARG A 290 -3.77 -2.12 -22.17
C ARG A 290 -4.39 -1.01 -23.01
N GLN A 291 -5.56 -0.52 -22.62
CA GLN A 291 -6.22 0.56 -23.34
C GLN A 291 -5.39 1.84 -23.31
N ALA A 292 -4.92 2.25 -22.11
CA ALA A 292 -4.05 3.42 -21.97
C ALA A 292 -2.74 3.29 -22.78
N THR A 293 -2.21 2.07 -22.92
CA THR A 293 -1.03 1.81 -23.74
C THR A 293 -1.33 1.98 -25.22
N LEU A 294 -2.45 1.46 -25.69
CA LEU A 294 -2.87 1.62 -27.09
C LEU A 294 -3.10 3.10 -27.43
N ASP A 295 -3.84 3.81 -26.59
CA ASP A 295 -4.17 5.23 -26.80
C ASP A 295 -2.93 6.14 -26.75
N SER A 296 -1.85 5.68 -26.11
CA SER A 296 -0.63 6.47 -25.90
C SER A 296 0.49 6.18 -26.90
N HIS A 297 0.31 5.29 -27.87
CA HIS A 297 1.37 4.94 -28.84
C HIS A 297 1.85 6.13 -29.67
N GLU A 298 1.01 7.12 -29.88
CA GLU A 298 1.31 8.32 -30.68
C GLU A 298 1.87 9.49 -29.85
N LEU A 299 1.90 9.36 -28.51
CA LEU A 299 2.32 10.43 -27.60
C LEU A 299 3.75 10.25 -27.11
N THR A 300 4.48 11.34 -26.91
CA THR A 300 5.77 11.33 -26.20
C THR A 300 5.60 10.95 -24.73
N ILE A 301 6.66 10.52 -24.05
CA ILE A 301 6.63 10.14 -22.64
C ILE A 301 6.11 11.29 -21.76
N SER A 302 6.53 12.52 -22.03
CA SER A 302 6.10 13.72 -21.31
C SER A 302 4.61 13.96 -21.46
N GLU A 303 4.08 13.82 -22.67
CA GLU A 303 2.67 13.98 -22.97
C GLU A 303 1.83 12.88 -22.32
N ARG A 304 2.34 11.64 -22.28
CA ARG A 304 1.68 10.51 -21.60
C ARG A 304 1.55 10.74 -20.08
N ILE A 305 2.63 11.19 -19.44
CA ILE A 305 2.62 11.50 -18.01
C ILE A 305 1.66 12.65 -17.73
N TRP A 306 1.69 13.70 -18.55
CA TRP A 306 0.83 14.85 -18.39
C TRP A 306 -0.65 14.51 -18.57
N GLN A 307 -0.97 13.71 -19.57
CA GLN A 307 -2.34 13.23 -19.78
C GLN A 307 -2.85 12.42 -18.60
N ALA A 308 -2.04 11.52 -18.05
CA ALA A 308 -2.39 10.73 -16.86
C ALA A 308 -2.65 11.62 -15.63
N ILE A 309 -1.84 12.66 -15.41
CA ILE A 309 -2.02 13.63 -14.33
C ILE A 309 -3.36 14.38 -14.49
N LEU A 310 -3.66 14.84 -15.69
CA LEU A 310 -4.91 15.56 -15.97
C LEU A 310 -6.15 14.68 -15.75
N GLU A 311 -6.11 13.44 -16.21
CA GLU A 311 -7.20 12.48 -15.98
C GLU A 311 -7.39 12.16 -14.50
N PHE A 312 -6.31 12.09 -13.75
CA PHE A 312 -6.35 11.89 -12.29
C PHE A 312 -6.98 13.09 -11.57
N VAL A 313 -6.58 14.31 -11.91
CA VAL A 313 -7.18 15.52 -11.34
C VAL A 313 -8.66 15.59 -11.67
N ALA A 314 -9.04 15.36 -12.91
CA ALA A 314 -10.46 15.35 -13.33
C ALA A 314 -11.29 14.24 -12.63
N ALA A 315 -10.69 13.09 -12.34
CA ALA A 315 -11.37 12.04 -11.59
C ALA A 315 -11.57 12.43 -10.11
N ILE A 316 -10.58 13.07 -9.50
CA ILE A 316 -10.65 13.55 -8.10
C ILE A 316 -11.72 14.64 -7.96
N THR A 317 -11.71 15.65 -8.82
CA THR A 317 -12.68 16.76 -8.78
C THR A 317 -14.12 16.25 -8.91
N LYS A 318 -14.34 15.28 -9.79
CA LYS A 318 -15.65 14.64 -9.95
C LYS A 318 -16.11 13.88 -8.69
N VAL A 319 -15.17 13.20 -7.98
CA VAL A 319 -15.49 12.43 -6.76
C VAL A 319 -15.92 13.31 -5.61
N PHE A 320 -15.24 14.43 -5.47
CA PHE A 320 -15.45 15.31 -4.32
C PHE A 320 -16.49 16.39 -4.59
N SER A 321 -17.10 16.41 -5.79
CA SER A 321 -18.01 17.47 -6.25
C SER A 321 -17.42 18.87 -6.03
N ILE A 322 -16.10 18.97 -6.21
CA ILE A 322 -15.37 20.22 -6.05
C ILE A 322 -15.37 20.90 -7.42
N ASP A 323 -15.61 22.21 -7.44
CA ASP A 323 -15.50 22.98 -8.67
C ASP A 323 -14.07 22.90 -9.20
N ASP A 324 -13.92 22.56 -10.49
CA ASP A 324 -12.61 22.36 -11.13
C ASP A 324 -11.72 23.60 -10.97
N GLU A 325 -12.29 24.79 -10.93
CA GLU A 325 -11.59 26.04 -10.70
C GLU A 325 -11.04 26.17 -9.27
N GLU A 326 -11.77 25.72 -8.25
CA GLU A 326 -11.38 25.85 -6.83
C GLU A 326 -10.20 24.94 -6.42
N VAL A 327 -10.10 23.76 -7.04
CA VAL A 327 -8.96 22.82 -6.79
C VAL A 327 -7.68 23.29 -7.46
N LEU A 328 -7.82 23.91 -8.61
CA LEU A 328 -6.70 24.39 -9.39
C LEU A 328 -6.15 25.69 -8.81
N ASP A 329 -6.97 26.59 -8.33
CA ASP A 329 -6.56 27.83 -7.65
C ASP A 329 -5.85 27.58 -6.30
N ALA A 330 -6.26 26.55 -5.57
CA ALA A 330 -5.77 26.33 -4.21
C ALA A 330 -4.39 25.66 -4.11
N ARG A 331 -3.80 25.08 -5.17
CA ARG A 331 -2.61 24.22 -5.02
C ARG A 331 -1.54 24.26 -6.11
N LEU A 332 -1.74 24.93 -7.20
CA LEU A 332 -0.72 25.06 -8.24
C LEU A 332 -0.19 26.51 -8.28
N MET A 333 0.82 26.78 -7.50
CA MET A 333 1.47 28.10 -7.34
C MET A 333 2.09 28.69 -8.62
N ASN A 334 1.83 28.11 -9.78
CA ASN A 334 2.27 28.69 -11.05
C ASN A 334 1.06 28.89 -11.97
N PRO A 335 0.58 30.15 -12.11
CA PRO A 335 -0.62 30.49 -12.91
C PRO A 335 -0.60 30.02 -14.36
N MET A 336 0.60 29.88 -14.94
CA MET A 336 0.77 29.47 -16.35
C MET A 336 0.44 28.00 -16.59
N ASN A 337 0.83 27.13 -15.67
CA ASN A 337 0.52 25.69 -15.79
C ASN A 337 -0.95 25.40 -15.49
N LEU A 338 -1.56 26.23 -14.68
CA LEU A 338 -2.96 26.17 -14.31
C LEU A 338 -3.89 26.41 -15.49
N LEU A 339 -3.69 27.51 -16.21
CA LEU A 339 -4.53 27.92 -17.35
C LEU A 339 -4.54 26.88 -18.47
N ILE A 340 -3.42 26.23 -18.69
CA ILE A 340 -3.25 25.16 -19.67
C ILE A 340 -4.04 23.91 -19.23
N SER A 341 -3.94 23.56 -17.96
CA SER A 341 -4.60 22.37 -17.40
C SER A 341 -6.12 22.48 -17.39
N VAL A 342 -6.67 23.62 -16.97
CA VAL A 342 -8.13 23.86 -16.92
C VAL A 342 -8.73 23.87 -18.31
N ASN A 343 -8.11 24.57 -19.27
CA ASN A 343 -8.64 24.63 -20.63
C ASN A 343 -8.59 23.28 -21.33
N TYR A 344 -7.59 22.45 -21.06
CA TYR A 344 -7.50 21.10 -21.61
C TYR A 344 -8.54 20.15 -20.98
N ILE A 345 -8.70 20.18 -19.66
CA ILE A 345 -9.73 19.38 -18.96
C ILE A 345 -11.13 19.74 -19.47
N ASN A 346 -11.44 21.03 -19.56
CA ASN A 346 -12.73 21.51 -20.05
C ASN A 346 -12.99 21.17 -21.53
N ALA A 347 -11.97 21.25 -22.38
CA ALA A 347 -12.07 20.90 -23.78
C ALA A 347 -12.34 19.40 -23.97
N LYS A 348 -11.58 18.54 -23.29
CA LYS A 348 -11.71 17.08 -23.38
C LYS A 348 -13.05 16.58 -22.79
N TRP A 349 -13.50 17.22 -21.74
CA TRP A 349 -14.81 16.91 -21.12
C TRP A 349 -15.99 17.26 -22.05
N ARG A 350 -15.96 18.41 -22.74
CA ARG A 350 -16.95 18.80 -23.72
C ARG A 350 -16.99 17.87 -24.92
N VAL A 351 -15.85 17.39 -25.42
CA VAL A 351 -15.78 16.48 -26.59
C VAL A 351 -16.30 15.09 -26.25
N ARG A 352 -16.00 14.56 -25.06
CA ARG A 352 -16.47 13.24 -24.61
C ARG A 352 -17.98 13.22 -24.37
N ASN A 353 -18.58 14.35 -24.01
CA ASN A 353 -20.02 14.49 -23.80
C ASN A 353 -20.80 14.97 -25.04
N SER A 354 -20.13 15.46 -26.08
CA SER A 354 -20.74 15.84 -27.36
C SER A 354 -20.42 14.77 -28.40
N ARG A 355 -21.33 13.81 -28.58
CA ARG A 355 -21.25 12.79 -29.65
C ARG A 355 -21.32 13.35 -31.07
N ASN A 356 -21.23 14.67 -31.30
CA ASN A 356 -21.30 15.31 -32.60
C ASN A 356 -20.43 16.55 -32.61
N LEU A 357 -19.15 16.43 -32.93
CA LEU A 357 -18.37 17.54 -33.50
C LEU A 357 -17.16 16.95 -34.25
N ASN A 358 -17.33 16.83 -35.56
CA ASN A 358 -16.20 16.68 -36.47
C ASN A 358 -15.51 18.03 -36.62
N ASN A 359 -14.16 17.98 -36.61
CA ASN A 359 -13.20 18.96 -37.08
C ASN A 359 -12.59 19.94 -36.08
N ILE A 360 -11.34 19.90 -36.11
CA ILE A 360 -10.19 20.58 -35.54
C ILE A 360 -9.66 19.72 -34.40
N SER A 361 -8.47 19.16 -34.59
CA SER A 361 -7.84 18.37 -33.54
C SER A 361 -7.57 19.31 -32.37
N GLU A 362 -8.16 19.00 -31.21
CA GLU A 362 -7.95 19.72 -29.95
C GLU A 362 -6.48 19.81 -29.59
N TRP A 363 -5.68 18.91 -30.13
CA TRP A 363 -4.25 18.88 -30.08
C TRP A 363 -3.58 20.10 -30.78
N GLU A 364 -4.13 20.58 -31.88
CA GLU A 364 -3.67 21.78 -32.55
C GLU A 364 -3.96 23.04 -31.70
N LEU A 365 -5.10 23.07 -31.02
CA LEU A 365 -5.46 24.15 -30.10
C LEU A 365 -4.53 24.12 -28.85
N PHE A 366 -4.28 22.92 -28.31
CA PHE A 366 -3.36 22.71 -27.18
C PHE A 366 -1.92 23.09 -27.55
N LYS A 367 -1.40 22.66 -28.70
CA LYS A 367 -0.09 23.08 -29.18
C LYS A 367 0.03 24.60 -29.29
N ARG A 368 -0.98 25.27 -29.84
CA ARG A 368 -0.99 26.74 -29.97
C ARG A 368 -0.99 27.46 -28.61
N LEU A 369 -1.69 26.91 -27.63
CA LEU A 369 -1.73 27.46 -26.27
C LEU A 369 -0.43 27.19 -25.50
N CYS A 370 0.07 25.95 -25.51
CA CYS A 370 1.32 25.59 -24.84
C CYS A 370 2.55 26.28 -25.44
N MET A 371 2.64 26.37 -26.77
CA MET A 371 3.80 26.99 -27.44
C MET A 371 3.85 28.51 -27.29
N LYS A 372 2.71 29.16 -27.02
CA LYS A 372 2.69 30.61 -26.72
C LYS A 372 3.06 30.94 -25.28
N SER A 373 2.96 29.96 -24.36
CA SER A 373 3.17 30.17 -22.93
C SER A 373 4.54 29.69 -22.42
N LEU A 374 5.37 29.06 -23.26
CA LEU A 374 6.73 28.65 -22.88
C LEU A 374 7.71 29.83 -22.98
N PRO A 375 8.60 30.00 -22.00
CA PRO A 375 9.68 30.99 -22.06
C PRO A 375 10.64 30.72 -23.23
N PRO A 376 11.37 31.74 -23.74
CA PRO A 376 12.17 31.65 -24.98
C PRO A 376 13.22 30.57 -25.05
N CYS A 377 13.64 29.98 -23.94
CA CYS A 377 14.64 28.92 -23.84
C CYS A 377 14.14 27.52 -24.24
N TYR A 378 12.87 27.36 -24.59
CA TYR A 378 12.25 26.07 -24.98
C TYR A 378 11.62 26.11 -26.38
N LYS A 379 12.00 27.08 -27.20
CA LYS A 379 11.63 27.13 -28.62
C LYS A 379 12.67 26.46 -29.51
#